data_6cce5b2e0d45121cde1e6835b4388d9e
#
_entry.id   6cce5b2e0d45121cde1e6835b4388d9e
#
_cell.length_a   1.000
_cell.length_b   1.000
_cell.length_c   1.000
_cell.angle_alpha   90.00
_cell.angle_beta   90.00
_cell.angle_gamma   90.00
#
_symmetry.space_group_name_H-M   'P 1'
#
loop_
_entity.id
_entity.type
_entity.pdbx_description
1 polymer ?
#
loop_
_entity_poly.entity_id
_entity_poly.type
_entity_poly.pdbx_seq_one_letter_code
_entity_poly.pdbx_strand_id
1 'polypeptide(L)'
;MSQPPPLLAVAEEAVDAGIAYLAGAGREAAARRLKPSGEEVTAADVEVERVISRTLRRRSPGIPVVGEESAGDGPAPSRCWLLDPIDGTMNFTRGAPFYAVSLAYVEAGRPRLGVVDAPALGRRWRTGPRSARPGGPAAAPRVQEVHEAVVGITGTGSGDARLGERVALLQRAAYRVRMQGAMSLDLVGVAEGWLDACVCLRPKPWDVAAGTALVRDRGLAVLGADGRDFAFGSPLLVAGDPALAQRVLDMVGRRVHWGGERPR
;
A
#
# COMPACT_ATOMS: atom_id res chain seq x y z
N MET A 1 18.11 -4.01 -33.24
CA MET A 1 17.76 -4.39 -31.84
C MET A 1 16.83 -3.30 -31.33
N SER A 2 15.54 -3.61 -31.05
CA SER A 2 14.59 -2.63 -30.49
C SER A 2 15.02 -2.23 -29.08
N GLN A 3 14.90 -0.94 -28.74
CA GLN A 3 15.13 -0.45 -27.38
C GLN A 3 14.21 -1.22 -26.39
N PRO A 4 14.73 -1.55 -25.18
CA PRO A 4 13.88 -2.16 -24.16
C PRO A 4 12.70 -1.23 -23.83
N PRO A 5 11.50 -1.76 -23.63
CA PRO A 5 10.32 -0.94 -23.34
C PRO A 5 10.53 -0.20 -22.00
N PRO A 6 9.92 1.00 -21.85
CA PRO A 6 9.93 1.72 -20.58
C PRO A 6 9.38 0.84 -19.45
N LEU A 7 10.05 0.84 -18.29
CA LEU A 7 9.65 -0.02 -17.16
C LEU A 7 8.19 0.19 -16.72
N LEU A 8 7.64 1.39 -16.88
CA LEU A 8 6.23 1.64 -16.61
C LEU A 8 5.33 0.82 -17.53
N ALA A 9 5.59 0.77 -18.83
CA ALA A 9 4.80 -0.03 -19.77
C ALA A 9 4.91 -1.54 -19.45
N VAL A 10 6.08 -1.99 -18.99
CA VAL A 10 6.27 -3.37 -18.52
C VAL A 10 5.42 -3.65 -17.29
N ALA A 11 5.38 -2.72 -16.33
CA ALA A 11 4.55 -2.84 -15.14
C ALA A 11 3.06 -2.88 -15.48
N GLU A 12 2.60 -1.99 -16.36
CA GLU A 12 1.20 -1.95 -16.79
C GLU A 12 0.80 -3.25 -17.51
N GLU A 13 1.62 -3.77 -18.45
CA GLU A 13 1.37 -5.06 -19.11
C GLU A 13 1.31 -6.22 -18.10
N ALA A 14 2.18 -6.21 -17.10
CA ALA A 14 2.20 -7.26 -16.08
C ALA A 14 0.95 -7.19 -15.19
N VAL A 15 0.54 -6.00 -14.77
CA VAL A 15 -0.70 -5.80 -13.99
C VAL A 15 -1.93 -6.16 -14.82
N ASP A 16 -1.98 -5.79 -16.11
CA ASP A 16 -3.07 -6.20 -17.02
C ASP A 16 -3.26 -7.71 -17.05
N ALA A 17 -2.16 -8.46 -17.10
CA ALA A 17 -2.23 -9.93 -17.10
C ALA A 17 -2.81 -10.48 -15.78
N GLY A 18 -2.46 -9.88 -14.63
CA GLY A 18 -3.02 -10.24 -13.32
C GLY A 18 -4.50 -9.92 -13.21
N ILE A 19 -4.91 -8.71 -13.65
CA ILE A 19 -6.31 -8.28 -13.65
C ILE A 19 -7.16 -9.15 -14.58
N ALA A 20 -6.64 -9.50 -15.76
CA ALA A 20 -7.35 -10.42 -16.68
C ALA A 20 -7.58 -11.79 -16.04
N TYR A 21 -6.61 -12.31 -15.27
CA TYR A 21 -6.81 -13.53 -14.49
C TYR A 21 -7.92 -13.37 -13.44
N LEU A 22 -7.89 -12.29 -12.64
CA LEU A 22 -8.91 -12.04 -11.60
C LEU A 22 -10.32 -11.93 -12.19
N ALA A 23 -10.46 -11.30 -13.36
CA ALA A 23 -11.75 -11.17 -14.05
C ALA A 23 -12.32 -12.51 -14.52
N GLY A 24 -11.45 -13.47 -14.85
CA GLY A 24 -11.84 -14.84 -15.25
C GLY A 24 -11.92 -15.84 -14.09
N ALA A 25 -11.40 -15.48 -12.93
CA ALA A 25 -11.34 -16.35 -11.77
C ALA A 25 -12.73 -16.56 -11.16
N GLY A 26 -13.13 -17.81 -10.98
CA GLY A 26 -14.38 -18.15 -10.30
C GLY A 26 -14.32 -17.89 -8.79
N ARG A 27 -15.48 -18.02 -8.12
CA ARG A 27 -15.58 -17.87 -6.64
C ARG A 27 -14.67 -18.83 -5.86
N GLU A 28 -14.33 -19.98 -6.44
CA GLU A 28 -13.42 -20.95 -5.81
C GLU A 28 -12.01 -20.40 -5.64
N ALA A 29 -11.57 -19.49 -6.52
CA ALA A 29 -10.27 -18.84 -6.40
C ALA A 29 -10.18 -17.91 -5.18
N ALA A 30 -11.32 -17.44 -4.65
CA ALA A 30 -11.41 -16.63 -3.44
C ALA A 30 -11.51 -17.45 -2.14
N ALA A 31 -11.44 -18.80 -2.22
CA ALA A 31 -11.45 -19.65 -1.03
C ALA A 31 -10.22 -19.38 -0.16
N ARG A 32 -10.48 -18.89 1.06
CA ARG A 32 -9.43 -18.46 1.98
C ARG A 32 -8.71 -19.61 2.65
N ARG A 33 -7.42 -19.41 2.88
CA ARG A 33 -6.60 -20.17 3.84
C ARG A 33 -5.93 -19.18 4.78
N LEU A 34 -5.47 -19.65 5.93
CA LEU A 34 -4.68 -18.83 6.85
C LEU A 34 -3.20 -19.21 6.70
N LYS A 35 -2.35 -18.22 6.55
CA LYS A 35 -0.88 -18.36 6.67
C LYS A 35 -0.53 -18.65 8.15
N PRO A 36 0.65 -19.21 8.45
CA PRO A 36 1.12 -19.35 9.84
C PRO A 36 1.17 -18.01 10.61
N SER A 37 1.31 -16.89 9.91
CA SER A 37 1.24 -15.53 10.45
C SER A 37 -0.17 -15.11 10.91
N GLY A 38 -1.22 -15.88 10.54
CA GLY A 38 -2.62 -15.55 10.75
C GLY A 38 -3.23 -14.67 9.65
N GLU A 39 -2.47 -14.28 8.65
CA GLU A 39 -2.95 -13.54 7.47
C GLU A 39 -3.72 -14.46 6.52
N GLU A 40 -4.72 -13.91 5.81
CA GLU A 40 -5.48 -14.64 4.81
C GLU A 40 -4.68 -14.72 3.49
N VAL A 41 -4.81 -15.85 2.79
CA VAL A 41 -4.31 -16.08 1.44
C VAL A 41 -5.33 -16.90 0.66
N THR A 42 -5.42 -16.68 -0.63
CA THR A 42 -6.29 -17.44 -1.53
C THR A 42 -5.50 -18.05 -2.69
N ALA A 43 -6.14 -18.94 -3.46
CA ALA A 43 -5.56 -19.44 -4.69
C ALA A 43 -5.37 -18.30 -5.73
N ALA A 44 -6.21 -17.27 -5.65
CA ALA A 44 -6.08 -16.10 -6.52
C ALA A 44 -4.78 -15.32 -6.26
N ASP A 45 -4.38 -15.12 -5.00
CA ASP A 45 -3.12 -14.44 -4.65
C ASP A 45 -1.93 -15.15 -5.34
N VAL A 46 -1.83 -16.47 -5.16
CA VAL A 46 -0.75 -17.28 -5.73
C VAL A 46 -0.72 -17.22 -7.26
N GLU A 47 -1.87 -17.33 -7.90
CA GLU A 47 -1.94 -17.34 -9.36
C GLU A 47 -1.72 -15.96 -9.98
N VAL A 48 -2.24 -14.89 -9.37
CA VAL A 48 -1.98 -13.51 -9.81
C VAL A 48 -0.49 -13.21 -9.71
N GLU A 49 0.14 -13.57 -8.58
CA GLU A 49 1.59 -13.42 -8.42
C GLU A 49 2.34 -14.19 -9.51
N ARG A 50 1.96 -15.42 -9.79
CA ARG A 50 2.58 -16.27 -10.81
C ARG A 50 2.47 -15.66 -12.21
N VAL A 51 1.30 -15.14 -12.59
CA VAL A 51 1.04 -14.56 -13.91
C VAL A 51 1.84 -13.26 -14.08
N ILE A 52 1.79 -12.36 -13.10
CA ILE A 52 2.52 -11.09 -13.11
C ILE A 52 4.03 -11.34 -13.15
N SER A 53 4.54 -12.21 -12.26
CA SER A 53 5.96 -12.56 -12.20
C SER A 53 6.48 -13.16 -13.52
N ARG A 54 5.69 -13.99 -14.19
CA ARG A 54 6.05 -14.54 -15.51
C ARG A 54 6.18 -13.42 -16.55
N THR A 55 5.27 -12.47 -16.57
CA THR A 55 5.31 -11.34 -17.50
C THR A 55 6.52 -10.46 -17.24
N LEU A 56 6.79 -10.11 -15.97
CA LEU A 56 7.95 -9.32 -15.58
C LEU A 56 9.27 -9.99 -15.94
N ARG A 57 9.44 -11.29 -15.67
CA ARG A 57 10.65 -12.04 -16.02
C ARG A 57 10.92 -12.06 -17.53
N ARG A 58 9.86 -12.15 -18.34
CA ARG A 58 9.95 -12.12 -19.80
C ARG A 58 10.29 -10.73 -20.34
N ARG A 59 9.67 -9.66 -19.76
CA ARG A 59 9.73 -8.30 -20.29
C ARG A 59 10.86 -7.47 -19.71
N SER A 60 11.35 -7.83 -18.52
CA SER A 60 12.46 -7.17 -17.82
C SER A 60 13.45 -8.21 -17.26
N PRO A 61 14.10 -9.01 -18.11
CA PRO A 61 15.06 -10.03 -17.67
C PRO A 61 16.19 -9.38 -16.87
N GLY A 62 16.61 -10.05 -15.80
CA GLY A 62 17.67 -9.53 -14.90
C GLY A 62 17.19 -8.59 -13.79
N ILE A 63 15.87 -8.32 -13.71
CA ILE A 63 15.27 -7.65 -12.54
C ILE A 63 14.52 -8.70 -11.71
N PRO A 64 14.98 -9.02 -10.48
CA PRO A 64 14.30 -9.97 -9.60
C PRO A 64 12.87 -9.52 -9.29
N VAL A 65 11.95 -10.48 -9.13
CA VAL A 65 10.60 -10.23 -8.64
C VAL A 65 10.50 -10.81 -7.24
N VAL A 66 10.10 -10.00 -6.28
CA VAL A 66 9.81 -10.37 -4.89
C VAL A 66 8.33 -10.14 -4.68
N GLY A 67 7.56 -11.22 -4.60
CA GLY A 67 6.14 -11.18 -4.35
C GLY A 67 5.82 -11.61 -2.93
N GLU A 68 4.68 -11.21 -2.40
CA GLU A 68 4.25 -11.53 -1.04
C GLU A 68 4.22 -13.05 -0.80
N GLU A 69 3.70 -13.82 -1.78
CA GLU A 69 3.48 -15.27 -1.61
C GLU A 69 4.74 -16.10 -1.83
N SER A 70 5.72 -15.56 -2.55
CA SER A 70 7.00 -16.22 -2.84
C SER A 70 8.20 -15.64 -2.10
N ALA A 71 8.02 -14.57 -1.31
CA ALA A 71 9.10 -13.95 -0.57
C ALA A 71 9.67 -14.88 0.48
N GLY A 72 11.01 -14.95 0.54
CA GLY A 72 11.72 -15.56 1.66
C GLY A 72 11.92 -14.57 2.82
N ASP A 73 12.52 -15.03 3.92
CA ASP A 73 12.76 -14.23 5.14
C ASP A 73 13.86 -13.15 5.00
N GLY A 74 14.49 -13.05 3.84
CA GLY A 74 15.57 -12.10 3.59
C GLY A 74 15.11 -10.70 3.17
N PRO A 75 16.00 -9.68 3.26
CA PRO A 75 15.69 -8.35 2.75
C PRO A 75 15.52 -8.39 1.23
N ALA A 76 14.60 -7.57 0.71
CA ALA A 76 14.43 -7.42 -0.72
C ALA A 76 15.72 -6.86 -1.36
N PRO A 77 16.10 -7.32 -2.58
CA PRO A 77 17.23 -6.75 -3.31
C PRO A 77 17.09 -5.24 -3.49
N SER A 78 18.21 -4.52 -3.53
CA SER A 78 18.20 -3.06 -3.75
C SER A 78 17.62 -2.64 -5.10
N ARG A 79 17.60 -3.57 -6.08
CA ARG A 79 16.95 -3.42 -7.38
C ARG A 79 16.05 -4.62 -7.63
N CYS A 80 14.74 -4.41 -7.66
CA CYS A 80 13.76 -5.48 -7.86
C CYS A 80 12.38 -4.93 -8.23
N TRP A 81 11.49 -5.82 -8.64
CA TRP A 81 10.06 -5.62 -8.59
C TRP A 81 9.54 -6.10 -7.23
N LEU A 82 8.70 -5.29 -6.58
CA LEU A 82 7.93 -5.67 -5.40
C LEU A 82 6.47 -5.81 -5.79
N LEU A 83 5.86 -6.92 -5.45
CA LEU A 83 4.50 -7.28 -5.88
C LEU A 83 3.68 -7.77 -4.68
N ASP A 84 2.56 -7.11 -4.45
CA ASP A 84 1.46 -7.66 -3.68
C ASP A 84 0.35 -8.02 -4.69
N PRO A 85 0.03 -9.31 -4.83
CA PRO A 85 -0.96 -9.77 -5.81
C PRO A 85 -2.38 -9.33 -5.46
N ILE A 86 -2.73 -9.24 -4.16
CA ILE A 86 -4.05 -8.80 -3.68
C ILE A 86 -3.88 -8.12 -2.32
N ASP A 87 -3.39 -6.87 -2.30
CA ASP A 87 -3.44 -6.06 -1.07
C ASP A 87 -4.89 -5.89 -0.62
N GLY A 88 -5.16 -6.30 0.61
CA GLY A 88 -6.52 -6.38 1.12
C GLY A 88 -7.22 -7.71 0.85
N THR A 89 -6.50 -8.85 0.92
CA THR A 89 -7.04 -10.21 0.75
C THR A 89 -8.29 -10.47 1.59
N MET A 90 -8.34 -9.93 2.81
CA MET A 90 -9.53 -10.02 3.68
C MET A 90 -10.77 -9.35 3.07
N ASN A 91 -10.59 -8.22 2.38
CA ASN A 91 -11.67 -7.55 1.66
C ASN A 91 -12.09 -8.36 0.43
N PHE A 92 -11.11 -8.86 -0.32
CA PHE A 92 -11.34 -9.68 -1.50
C PHE A 92 -12.19 -10.93 -1.17
N THR A 93 -11.82 -11.68 -0.11
CA THR A 93 -12.53 -12.90 0.30
C THR A 93 -13.98 -12.63 0.74
N ARG A 94 -14.28 -11.40 1.16
CA ARG A 94 -15.61 -10.96 1.59
C ARG A 94 -16.40 -10.25 0.50
N GLY A 95 -15.83 -10.10 -0.70
CA GLY A 95 -16.46 -9.36 -1.81
C GLY A 95 -16.54 -7.85 -1.58
N ALA A 96 -15.77 -7.31 -0.64
CA ALA A 96 -15.65 -5.87 -0.45
C ALA A 96 -14.72 -5.27 -1.53
N PRO A 97 -15.00 -4.06 -2.06
CA PRO A 97 -14.30 -3.53 -3.23
C PRO A 97 -12.90 -2.95 -2.92
N PHE A 98 -12.49 -2.92 -1.66
CA PHE A 98 -11.25 -2.26 -1.21
C PHE A 98 -10.06 -3.23 -1.21
N TYR A 99 -9.68 -3.71 -2.39
CA TYR A 99 -8.47 -4.49 -2.63
C TYR A 99 -7.83 -4.08 -3.94
N ALA A 100 -6.53 -4.32 -4.08
CA ALA A 100 -5.78 -3.91 -5.25
C ALA A 100 -4.61 -4.85 -5.56
N VAL A 101 -4.21 -4.92 -6.84
CA VAL A 101 -2.89 -5.39 -7.26
C VAL A 101 -1.92 -4.24 -7.10
N SER A 102 -0.82 -4.45 -6.37
CA SER A 102 0.19 -3.41 -6.08
C SER A 102 1.55 -3.85 -6.62
N LEU A 103 2.09 -3.12 -7.59
CA LEU A 103 3.37 -3.42 -8.23
C LEU A 103 4.28 -2.21 -8.23
N ALA A 104 5.51 -2.37 -7.73
CA ALA A 104 6.53 -1.33 -7.73
C ALA A 104 7.85 -1.79 -8.34
N TYR A 105 8.54 -0.89 -9.04
CA TYR A 105 9.95 -1.02 -9.33
C TYR A 105 10.78 -0.27 -8.29
N VAL A 106 11.75 -0.96 -7.72
CA VAL A 106 12.66 -0.45 -6.71
C VAL A 106 14.06 -0.35 -7.30
N GLU A 107 14.75 0.74 -7.01
CA GLU A 107 16.14 0.96 -7.39
C GLU A 107 16.89 1.65 -6.25
N ALA A 108 18.07 1.13 -5.93
CA ALA A 108 18.85 1.57 -4.75
C ALA A 108 18.01 1.57 -3.44
N GLY A 109 17.16 0.54 -3.27
CA GLY A 109 16.29 0.40 -2.10
C GLY A 109 15.12 1.40 -2.04
N ARG A 110 14.90 2.20 -3.09
CA ARG A 110 13.84 3.22 -3.15
C ARG A 110 12.81 2.89 -4.23
N PRO A 111 11.51 2.93 -3.94
CA PRO A 111 10.47 2.85 -4.96
C PRO A 111 10.59 4.02 -5.96
N ARG A 112 10.74 3.67 -7.25
CA ARG A 112 10.88 4.63 -8.37
C ARG A 112 9.63 4.69 -9.24
N LEU A 113 8.89 3.59 -9.27
CA LEU A 113 7.70 3.44 -10.08
C LEU A 113 6.68 2.63 -9.27
N GLY A 114 5.43 2.99 -9.37
CA GLY A 114 4.33 2.27 -8.76
C GLY A 114 3.13 2.21 -9.70
N VAL A 115 2.47 1.05 -9.70
CA VAL A 115 1.15 0.83 -10.31
C VAL A 115 0.30 0.15 -9.25
N VAL A 116 -0.87 0.74 -8.96
CA VAL A 116 -1.90 0.16 -8.10
C VAL A 116 -3.18 0.06 -8.91
N ASP A 117 -3.74 -1.14 -9.03
CA ASP A 117 -4.98 -1.38 -9.77
C ASP A 117 -6.03 -1.98 -8.84
N ALA A 118 -7.15 -1.30 -8.67
CA ALA A 118 -8.30 -1.75 -7.89
C ALA A 118 -9.44 -2.16 -8.84
N PRO A 119 -9.49 -3.44 -9.25
CA PRO A 119 -10.41 -3.89 -10.31
C PRO A 119 -11.88 -3.74 -9.92
N ALA A 120 -12.22 -3.96 -8.65
CA ALA A 120 -13.59 -3.77 -8.16
C ALA A 120 -14.05 -2.30 -8.18
N LEU A 121 -13.11 -1.35 -8.15
CA LEU A 121 -13.37 0.08 -8.28
C LEU A 121 -13.26 0.56 -9.74
N GLY A 122 -12.80 -0.31 -10.66
CA GLY A 122 -12.53 0.05 -12.05
C GLY A 122 -11.48 1.14 -12.20
N ARG A 123 -10.47 1.18 -11.31
CA ARG A 123 -9.49 2.26 -11.25
C ARG A 123 -8.06 1.76 -11.14
N ARG A 124 -7.18 2.45 -11.87
CA ARG A 124 -5.73 2.27 -11.83
C ARG A 124 -5.03 3.60 -11.55
N TRP A 125 -4.01 3.55 -10.72
CA TRP A 125 -3.10 4.67 -10.44
C TRP A 125 -1.67 4.24 -10.75
N ARG A 126 -0.89 5.17 -11.28
CA ARG A 126 0.50 4.95 -11.64
C ARG A 126 1.31 6.23 -11.47
N THR A 127 2.61 6.09 -11.28
CA THR A 127 3.56 7.21 -11.31
C THR A 127 3.60 7.88 -12.67
N GLY A 128 3.96 9.16 -12.71
CA GLY A 128 3.97 10.00 -13.90
C GLY A 128 2.72 10.87 -14.04
N PRO A 129 2.50 11.47 -15.21
CA PRO A 129 1.41 12.42 -15.41
C PRO A 129 0.06 11.83 -15.01
N ARG A 130 -0.70 12.60 -14.22
CA ARG A 130 -2.08 12.24 -13.89
C ARG A 130 -2.91 12.15 -15.16
N SER A 131 -3.65 11.07 -15.32
CA SER A 131 -4.78 11.08 -16.24
C SER A 131 -5.79 12.08 -15.70
N ALA A 132 -6.09 13.13 -16.46
CA ALA A 132 -7.13 14.08 -16.09
C ALA A 132 -8.42 13.30 -15.82
N ARG A 133 -8.98 13.48 -14.62
CA ARG A 133 -10.29 12.89 -14.31
C ARG A 133 -11.36 13.79 -14.90
N PRO A 134 -12.05 13.41 -15.98
CA PRO A 134 -13.14 14.23 -16.50
C PRO A 134 -14.20 14.40 -15.41
N GLY A 135 -14.53 15.64 -15.06
CA GLY A 135 -15.57 15.96 -14.09
C GLY A 135 -15.24 15.68 -12.60
N GLY A 136 -13.99 15.39 -12.26
CA GLY A 136 -13.56 15.30 -10.87
C GLY A 136 -13.47 16.70 -10.21
N PRO A 137 -13.74 16.82 -8.90
CA PRO A 137 -13.53 18.07 -8.20
C PRO A 137 -12.06 18.51 -8.30
N ALA A 138 -11.81 19.81 -8.32
CA ALA A 138 -10.45 20.35 -8.18
C ALA A 138 -9.81 19.77 -6.92
N ALA A 139 -8.48 19.56 -6.95
CA ALA A 139 -7.77 19.12 -5.76
C ALA A 139 -8.07 20.07 -4.60
N ALA A 140 -8.61 19.56 -3.51
CA ALA A 140 -8.86 20.36 -2.31
C ALA A 140 -7.53 20.93 -1.79
N PRO A 141 -7.55 22.11 -1.12
CA PRO A 141 -6.38 22.62 -0.42
C PRO A 141 -5.84 21.55 0.53
N ARG A 142 -4.52 21.42 0.60
CA ARG A 142 -3.89 20.44 1.49
C ARG A 142 -4.11 20.84 2.95
N VAL A 143 -4.66 19.91 3.72
CA VAL A 143 -4.86 20.08 5.16
C VAL A 143 -3.51 19.90 5.88
N GLN A 144 -3.21 20.78 6.83
CA GLN A 144 -1.99 20.72 7.63
C GLN A 144 -2.25 20.43 9.11
N GLU A 145 -3.48 20.65 9.58
CA GLU A 145 -3.87 20.45 10.97
C GLU A 145 -4.60 19.11 11.14
N VAL A 146 -4.22 18.36 12.17
CA VAL A 146 -4.75 17.02 12.40
C VAL A 146 -6.28 17.04 12.63
N HIS A 147 -6.79 18.04 13.31
CA HIS A 147 -8.23 18.15 13.64
C HIS A 147 -9.13 18.44 12.42
N GLU A 148 -8.54 18.82 11.30
CA GLU A 148 -9.24 18.98 10.02
C GLU A 148 -9.07 17.78 9.09
N ALA A 149 -8.13 16.88 9.42
CA ALA A 149 -7.67 15.82 8.53
C ALA A 149 -8.56 14.58 8.54
N VAL A 150 -8.72 13.96 7.37
CA VAL A 150 -9.19 12.59 7.20
C VAL A 150 -7.96 11.67 7.14
N VAL A 151 -7.79 10.82 8.16
CA VAL A 151 -6.59 9.97 8.31
C VAL A 151 -6.94 8.51 8.10
N GLY A 152 -6.24 7.86 7.17
CA GLY A 152 -6.26 6.40 7.00
C GLY A 152 -5.37 5.71 8.03
N ILE A 153 -5.74 4.53 8.50
CA ILE A 153 -4.87 3.67 9.31
C ILE A 153 -5.10 2.20 8.99
N THR A 154 -4.03 1.50 8.65
CA THR A 154 -4.04 0.06 8.38
C THR A 154 -2.83 -0.61 9.03
N GLY A 155 -3.03 -1.80 9.59
CA GLY A 155 -1.98 -2.62 10.19
C GLY A 155 -2.05 -4.06 9.68
N THR A 156 -0.91 -4.73 9.62
CA THR A 156 -0.81 -6.15 9.28
C THR A 156 -0.99 -7.02 10.51
N GLY A 157 -1.83 -8.05 10.38
CA GLY A 157 -1.99 -9.12 11.36
C GLY A 157 -2.90 -8.80 12.54
N SER A 158 -3.43 -9.86 13.14
CA SER A 158 -4.19 -9.81 14.37
C SER A 158 -3.26 -9.67 15.58
N GLY A 159 -3.62 -8.79 16.53
CA GLY A 159 -2.95 -8.73 17.84
C GLY A 159 -1.91 -7.64 18.03
N ASP A 160 -1.84 -6.62 17.17
CA ASP A 160 -1.09 -5.41 17.54
C ASP A 160 -1.90 -4.60 18.58
N ALA A 161 -1.59 -4.81 19.86
CA ALA A 161 -2.21 -4.06 20.95
C ALA A 161 -2.10 -2.53 20.76
N ARG A 162 -1.07 -2.08 20.04
CA ARG A 162 -0.86 -0.66 19.75
C ARG A 162 -1.76 -0.13 18.64
N LEU A 163 -2.35 -0.97 17.79
CA LEU A 163 -3.31 -0.52 16.77
C LEU A 163 -4.51 0.15 17.42
N GLY A 164 -5.12 -0.49 18.44
CA GLY A 164 -6.25 0.08 19.17
C GLY A 164 -5.93 1.42 19.83
N GLU A 165 -4.75 1.55 20.45
CA GLU A 165 -4.29 2.79 21.06
C GLU A 165 -4.13 3.92 20.02
N ARG A 166 -3.50 3.63 18.89
CA ARG A 166 -3.30 4.60 17.80
C ARG A 166 -4.60 5.02 17.15
N VAL A 167 -5.51 4.07 16.90
CA VAL A 167 -6.85 4.37 16.41
C VAL A 167 -7.58 5.30 17.39
N ALA A 168 -7.56 5.01 18.69
CA ALA A 168 -8.20 5.85 19.70
C ALA A 168 -7.58 7.26 19.80
N LEU A 169 -6.26 7.39 19.62
CA LEU A 169 -5.60 8.69 19.55
C LEU A 169 -6.06 9.49 18.33
N LEU A 170 -6.02 8.87 17.16
CA LEU A 170 -6.43 9.52 15.91
C LEU A 170 -7.90 9.89 15.92
N GLN A 171 -8.80 9.05 16.45
CA GLN A 171 -10.23 9.34 16.57
C GLN A 171 -10.54 10.57 17.45
N ARG A 172 -9.70 10.83 18.45
CA ARG A 172 -9.83 12.03 19.30
C ARG A 172 -9.27 13.29 18.67
N ALA A 173 -8.28 13.15 17.79
CA ALA A 173 -7.52 14.29 17.27
C ALA A 173 -7.89 14.67 15.84
N ALA A 174 -8.16 13.69 14.97
CA ALA A 174 -8.46 13.92 13.58
C ALA A 174 -9.95 14.21 13.34
N TYR A 175 -10.25 14.90 12.24
CA TYR A 175 -11.64 15.09 11.81
C TYR A 175 -12.35 13.76 11.57
N ARG A 176 -11.70 12.82 10.87
CA ARG A 176 -12.22 11.45 10.66
C ARG A 176 -11.08 10.46 10.51
N VAL A 177 -11.33 9.22 10.94
CA VAL A 177 -10.44 8.08 10.72
C VAL A 177 -11.09 7.11 9.75
N ARG A 178 -10.29 6.51 8.88
CA ARG A 178 -10.70 5.45 7.96
C ARG A 178 -9.81 4.22 8.15
N MET A 179 -10.43 3.04 8.11
CA MET A 179 -9.74 1.75 8.15
C MET A 179 -10.22 0.94 6.94
N GLN A 180 -9.53 1.06 5.82
CA GLN A 180 -9.93 0.43 4.56
C GLN A 180 -9.45 -1.01 4.43
N GLY A 181 -8.37 -1.37 5.15
CA GLY A 181 -7.84 -2.73 5.18
C GLY A 181 -6.98 -3.07 3.96
N ALA A 182 -6.47 -2.07 3.24
CA ALA A 182 -5.53 -2.19 2.13
C ALA A 182 -4.55 -1.01 2.17
N MET A 183 -3.26 -1.28 2.43
CA MET A 183 -2.26 -0.22 2.61
C MET A 183 -1.96 0.53 1.33
N SER A 184 -1.92 -0.16 0.19
CA SER A 184 -1.72 0.48 -1.11
C SER A 184 -2.84 1.47 -1.43
N LEU A 185 -4.09 1.14 -1.09
CA LEU A 185 -5.24 2.02 -1.29
C LEU A 185 -5.27 3.20 -0.32
N ASP A 186 -4.79 3.05 0.91
CA ASP A 186 -4.60 4.17 1.83
C ASP A 186 -3.58 5.17 1.28
N LEU A 187 -2.44 4.67 0.77
CA LEU A 187 -1.41 5.51 0.13
C LEU A 187 -1.91 6.16 -1.17
N VAL A 188 -2.67 5.43 -1.99
CA VAL A 188 -3.38 6.00 -3.13
C VAL A 188 -4.33 7.10 -2.67
N GLY A 189 -5.05 6.89 -1.57
CA GLY A 189 -5.94 7.89 -0.98
C GLY A 189 -5.24 9.20 -0.68
N VAL A 190 -4.04 9.13 -0.12
CA VAL A 190 -3.18 10.30 0.13
C VAL A 190 -2.71 10.92 -1.18
N ALA A 191 -2.23 10.11 -2.13
CA ALA A 191 -1.75 10.62 -3.42
C ALA A 191 -2.84 11.32 -4.25
N GLU A 192 -4.09 10.89 -4.10
CA GLU A 192 -5.27 11.42 -4.82
C GLU A 192 -6.05 12.46 -4.02
N GLY A 193 -5.78 12.59 -2.71
CA GLY A 193 -6.36 13.61 -1.85
C GLY A 193 -7.75 13.29 -1.29
N TRP A 194 -8.18 12.01 -1.26
CA TRP A 194 -9.35 11.63 -0.48
C TRP A 194 -9.03 11.22 0.97
N LEU A 195 -7.73 11.05 1.26
CA LEU A 195 -7.16 11.06 2.59
C LEU A 195 -6.12 12.17 2.66
N ASP A 196 -6.06 12.88 3.78
CA ASP A 196 -5.06 13.92 4.02
C ASP A 196 -3.74 13.31 4.52
N ALA A 197 -3.83 12.22 5.28
CA ALA A 197 -2.70 11.42 5.72
C ALA A 197 -3.08 9.94 5.85
N CYS A 198 -2.08 9.06 5.89
CA CYS A 198 -2.29 7.68 6.30
C CYS A 198 -1.16 7.17 7.19
N VAL A 199 -1.48 6.16 8.00
CA VAL A 199 -0.59 5.45 8.92
C VAL A 199 -0.62 3.97 8.58
N CYS A 200 0.53 3.42 8.14
CA CYS A 200 0.69 1.99 7.91
C CYS A 200 1.55 1.41 9.04
N LEU A 201 1.01 0.42 9.76
CA LEU A 201 1.68 -0.22 10.89
C LEU A 201 2.31 -1.53 10.46
N ARG A 202 3.63 -1.67 10.73
CA ARG A 202 4.44 -2.84 10.37
C ARG A 202 4.33 -3.25 8.90
N PRO A 203 4.41 -2.29 7.96
CA PRO A 203 4.22 -2.57 6.55
C PRO A 203 5.29 -3.52 6.05
N LYS A 204 4.90 -4.48 5.21
CA LYS A 204 5.83 -5.23 4.39
C LYS A 204 6.24 -4.40 3.18
N PRO A 205 7.40 -4.66 2.56
CA PRO A 205 7.85 -3.86 1.41
C PRO A 205 6.84 -3.81 0.26
N TRP A 206 6.17 -4.92 -0.06
CA TRP A 206 5.20 -5.04 -1.15
C TRP A 206 3.88 -4.32 -0.88
N ASP A 207 3.43 -4.24 0.40
CA ASP A 207 2.19 -3.53 0.78
C ASP A 207 2.27 -2.04 0.44
N VAL A 208 3.46 -1.43 0.52
CA VAL A 208 3.61 0.03 0.52
C VAL A 208 4.46 0.60 -0.61
N ALA A 209 5.24 -0.23 -1.32
CA ALA A 209 6.21 0.28 -2.29
C ALA A 209 5.55 1.07 -3.43
N ALA A 210 4.49 0.54 -4.05
CA ALA A 210 3.80 1.23 -5.14
C ALA A 210 3.13 2.51 -4.67
N GLY A 211 2.41 2.44 -3.53
CA GLY A 211 1.77 3.61 -2.94
C GLY A 211 2.78 4.69 -2.52
N THR A 212 3.94 4.30 -1.96
CA THR A 212 5.03 5.23 -1.62
C THR A 212 5.56 5.96 -2.87
N ALA A 213 5.75 5.23 -3.98
CA ALA A 213 6.14 5.86 -5.24
C ALA A 213 5.11 6.88 -5.71
N LEU A 214 3.82 6.55 -5.62
CA LEU A 214 2.72 7.45 -5.99
C LEU A 214 2.66 8.71 -5.10
N VAL A 215 2.76 8.55 -3.79
CA VAL A 215 2.74 9.68 -2.85
C VAL A 215 3.91 10.64 -3.12
N ARG A 216 5.12 10.10 -3.29
CA ARG A 216 6.32 10.91 -3.62
C ARG A 216 6.21 11.59 -4.97
N ASP A 217 5.63 10.94 -5.96
CA ASP A 217 5.39 11.51 -7.30
C ASP A 217 4.42 12.72 -7.26
N ARG A 218 3.63 12.84 -6.19
CA ARG A 218 2.75 13.99 -5.91
C ARG A 218 3.43 15.06 -5.04
N GLY A 219 4.71 14.92 -4.73
CA GLY A 219 5.46 15.87 -3.89
C GLY A 219 5.03 15.83 -2.42
N LEU A 220 4.48 14.71 -1.96
CA LEU A 220 4.08 14.49 -0.58
C LEU A 220 5.17 13.73 0.18
N ALA A 221 5.14 13.84 1.51
CA ALA A 221 6.08 13.15 2.38
C ALA A 221 5.65 11.72 2.65
N VAL A 222 6.64 10.84 2.82
CA VAL A 222 6.48 9.49 3.37
C VAL A 222 7.55 9.31 4.42
N LEU A 223 7.17 9.28 5.68
CA LEU A 223 8.05 9.26 6.85
C LEU A 223 8.09 7.88 7.49
N GLY A 224 9.27 7.47 7.95
CA GLY A 224 9.47 6.31 8.80
C GLY A 224 9.27 6.64 10.28
N ALA A 225 9.39 5.62 11.13
CA ALA A 225 9.23 5.76 12.58
C ALA A 225 10.25 6.71 13.25
N ASP A 226 11.38 6.97 12.58
CA ASP A 226 12.45 7.87 13.03
C ASP A 226 12.27 9.32 12.55
N GLY A 227 11.16 9.61 11.86
CA GLY A 227 10.87 10.93 11.29
C GLY A 227 11.64 11.28 10.01
N ARG A 228 12.44 10.35 9.51
CA ARG A 228 13.16 10.50 8.24
C ARG A 228 12.33 9.97 7.07
N ASP A 229 12.83 10.19 5.85
CA ASP A 229 12.22 9.58 4.66
C ASP A 229 12.13 8.05 4.82
N PHE A 230 10.95 7.51 4.56
CA PHE A 230 10.66 6.09 4.80
C PHE A 230 11.61 5.17 4.05
N ALA A 231 12.16 4.20 4.78
CA ALA A 231 12.93 3.07 4.26
C ALA A 231 12.24 1.75 4.66
N PHE A 232 12.38 0.74 3.81
CA PHE A 232 11.86 -0.60 4.10
C PHE A 232 12.43 -1.15 5.41
N GLY A 233 11.59 -1.84 6.18
CA GLY A 233 11.93 -2.32 7.52
C GLY A 233 11.54 -1.36 8.64
N SER A 234 11.13 -0.12 8.35
CA SER A 234 10.56 0.75 9.37
C SER A 234 9.25 0.14 9.91
N PRO A 235 9.04 0.08 11.23
CA PRO A 235 7.81 -0.47 11.81
C PRO A 235 6.59 0.43 11.64
N LEU A 236 6.78 1.62 11.09
CA LEU A 236 5.75 2.62 10.88
C LEU A 236 6.03 3.38 9.60
N LEU A 237 4.97 3.64 8.83
CA LEU A 237 4.97 4.58 7.72
C LEU A 237 3.86 5.58 7.95
N VAL A 238 4.17 6.88 7.79
CA VAL A 238 3.18 7.96 7.77
C VAL A 238 3.35 8.74 6.48
N ALA A 239 2.26 8.91 5.72
CA ALA A 239 2.26 9.67 4.47
C ALA A 239 1.24 10.82 4.52
N GLY A 240 1.57 11.94 3.85
CA GLY A 240 0.71 13.12 3.80
C GLY A 240 1.45 14.37 3.34
N ASP A 241 0.81 15.54 3.49
CA ASP A 241 1.54 16.80 3.45
C ASP A 241 2.68 16.78 4.47
N PRO A 242 3.88 17.33 4.19
CA PRO A 242 5.02 17.21 5.10
C PRO A 242 4.73 17.67 6.54
N ALA A 243 3.99 18.77 6.72
CA ALA A 243 3.66 19.29 8.05
C ALA A 243 2.66 18.37 8.76
N LEU A 244 1.60 17.94 8.06
CA LEU A 244 0.59 17.03 8.61
C LEU A 244 1.20 15.65 8.94
N ALA A 245 1.99 15.09 8.03
CA ALA A 245 2.63 13.79 8.23
C ALA A 245 3.53 13.78 9.48
N GLN A 246 4.29 14.87 9.72
CA GLN A 246 5.11 15.00 10.91
C GLN A 246 4.25 15.08 12.19
N ARG A 247 3.17 15.87 12.19
CA ARG A 247 2.25 15.97 13.34
C ARG A 247 1.57 14.64 13.66
N VAL A 248 1.11 13.91 12.63
CA VAL A 248 0.54 12.57 12.79
C VAL A 248 1.58 11.61 13.33
N LEU A 249 2.81 11.62 12.80
CA LEU A 249 3.91 10.79 13.27
C LEU A 249 4.24 11.07 14.74
N ASP A 250 4.35 12.33 15.14
CA ASP A 250 4.62 12.73 16.53
C ASP A 250 3.56 12.21 17.50
N MET A 251 2.32 12.13 17.03
CA MET A 251 1.20 11.61 17.80
C MET A 251 1.25 10.08 17.94
N VAL A 252 1.37 9.36 16.81
CA VAL A 252 1.26 7.88 16.81
C VAL A 252 2.58 7.18 17.10
N GLY A 253 3.71 7.86 16.95
CA GLY A 253 5.06 7.33 17.20
C GLY A 253 5.44 7.29 18.68
N ARG A 254 4.85 8.15 19.51
CA ARG A 254 5.12 8.19 20.95
C ARG A 254 4.64 6.92 21.63
N ARG A 255 5.41 6.41 22.60
CA ARG A 255 4.91 5.38 23.52
C ARG A 255 3.84 6.03 24.40
N VAL A 256 2.59 5.67 24.16
CA VAL A 256 1.51 6.09 25.06
C VAL A 256 1.64 5.29 26.34
N HIS A 257 2.06 5.94 27.43
CA HIS A 257 1.94 5.38 28.77
C HIS A 257 0.50 5.64 29.22
N TRP A 258 -0.34 4.62 29.14
CA TRP A 258 -1.60 4.64 29.86
C TRP A 258 -1.27 4.44 31.36
N GLY A 259 -1.30 5.53 32.15
CA GLY A 259 -1.47 5.46 33.60
C GLY A 259 -2.89 4.98 33.88
N GLY A 260 -3.13 3.69 33.83
CA GLY A 260 -4.42 3.05 34.10
C GLY A 260 -4.15 1.74 34.81
N GLU A 261 -4.44 1.74 36.13
CA GLU A 261 -4.51 0.52 36.95
C GLU A 261 -5.40 -0.50 36.23
N ARG A 262 -4.90 -1.73 36.12
CA ARG A 262 -5.75 -2.86 35.74
C ARG A 262 -6.81 -3.02 36.81
N PRO A 263 -8.11 -3.06 36.51
CA PRO A 263 -9.10 -3.53 37.48
C PRO A 263 -8.75 -4.97 37.85
N ARG A 264 -8.73 -5.23 39.15
CA ARG A 264 -8.50 -6.54 39.77
C ARG A 264 -9.58 -7.53 39.40
#